data_35e8cc3466a82e34a7622186eff8a377
#
_entry.id   35e8cc3466a82e34a7622186eff8a377
#
_cell.length_a   1.000
_cell.length_b   1.000
_cell.length_c   1.000
_cell.angle_alpha   90.00
_cell.angle_beta   90.00
_cell.angle_gamma   90.00
#
_symmetry.space_group_name_H-M   'P 1'
#
loop_
_entity.id
_entity.type
_entity.pdbx_description
1 polymer ?
#
loop_
_entity_poly.entity_id
_entity_poly.type
_entity_poly.pdbx_seq_one_letter_code
_entity_poly.pdbx_strand_id
1 'polypeptide(L)'
;MATFGIESNGRIEKTAIYYNGEQLAGVREVFINLDEHGTFDAIIQYIGRDGQLQTKQIFTDYFDNVQTREPSFTEEEAASLRLLVIDSDGSIESTHVAINDEEQFGIVSLFIHIKAPHHTSGGLRSIFGGQKNIPERPEFVVQ
;
A
#
# COMPACT_ATOMS: atom_id res chain seq x y z
N MET A 1 -7.74 -15.89 4.77
CA MET A 1 -6.57 -15.06 5.05
C MET A 1 -6.17 -14.29 3.81
N ALA A 2 -5.90 -13.02 3.94
CA ALA A 2 -5.54 -12.20 2.78
C ALA A 2 -4.06 -11.88 2.80
N THR A 3 -3.48 -11.74 1.61
CA THR A 3 -2.09 -11.36 1.42
C THR A 3 -2.04 -9.98 0.80
N PHE A 4 -1.38 -9.05 1.47
CA PHE A 4 -1.26 -7.68 0.99
C PHE A 4 0.21 -7.37 0.79
N GLY A 5 0.57 -6.90 -0.39
CA GLY A 5 1.96 -6.66 -0.73
C GLY A 5 2.20 -5.24 -1.20
N ILE A 6 3.37 -4.71 -0.85
CA ILE A 6 3.78 -3.39 -1.29
C ILE A 6 5.21 -3.52 -1.82
N GLU A 7 5.39 -3.18 -3.08
CA GLU A 7 6.69 -3.20 -3.72
C GLU A 7 7.10 -1.76 -3.97
N SER A 8 8.25 -1.35 -3.49
CA SER A 8 8.61 0.06 -3.54
C SER A 8 10.08 0.30 -3.27
N ASN A 9 10.59 1.42 -3.76
CA ASN A 9 11.91 1.92 -3.37
C ASN A 9 11.79 3.19 -2.52
N GLY A 10 10.58 3.47 -2.01
CA GLY A 10 10.33 4.67 -1.20
C GLY A 10 9.78 5.83 -1.99
N ARG A 11 9.67 5.70 -3.30
CA ARG A 11 9.11 6.76 -4.14
C ARG A 11 7.75 6.31 -4.66
N ILE A 12 6.80 7.23 -4.72
CA ILE A 12 5.44 6.87 -5.09
C ILE A 12 5.35 6.33 -6.52
N GLU A 13 6.15 6.87 -7.43
CA GLU A 13 6.13 6.42 -8.83
C GLU A 13 6.80 5.05 -9.00
N LYS A 14 7.47 4.55 -7.96
CA LYS A 14 8.06 3.22 -7.96
C LYS A 14 7.41 2.36 -6.90
N THR A 15 6.10 2.50 -6.71
CA THR A 15 5.34 1.77 -5.71
C THR A 15 4.19 1.04 -6.37
N ALA A 16 4.07 -0.25 -6.08
CA ALA A 16 2.96 -1.06 -6.55
C ALA A 16 2.32 -1.74 -5.35
N ILE A 17 1.00 -1.85 -5.38
CA ILE A 17 0.21 -2.45 -4.31
C ILE A 17 -0.40 -3.73 -4.85
N TYR A 18 -0.26 -4.81 -4.09
CA TYR A 18 -0.79 -6.12 -4.48
C TYR A 18 -1.77 -6.64 -3.45
N TYR A 19 -2.80 -7.31 -3.91
CA TYR A 19 -3.75 -7.97 -3.04
C TYR A 19 -3.98 -9.38 -3.58
N ASN A 20 -3.65 -10.36 -2.75
CA ASN A 20 -3.74 -11.78 -3.14
C ASN A 20 -3.03 -12.05 -4.47
N GLY A 21 -1.89 -11.42 -4.66
CA GLY A 21 -1.04 -11.67 -5.82
C GLY A 21 -1.34 -10.84 -7.05
N GLU A 22 -2.39 -10.03 -7.02
CA GLU A 22 -2.73 -9.18 -8.16
C GLU A 22 -2.44 -7.72 -7.86
N GLN A 23 -1.83 -7.03 -8.80
CA GLN A 23 -1.58 -5.61 -8.61
C GLN A 23 -2.86 -4.82 -8.74
N LEU A 24 -3.11 -3.94 -7.76
CA LEU A 24 -4.29 -3.11 -7.76
C LEU A 24 -4.06 -1.82 -8.54
N ALA A 25 -5.12 -1.33 -9.16
CA ALA A 25 -5.13 -0.04 -9.82
C ALA A 25 -6.12 0.86 -9.10
N GLY A 26 -5.91 2.16 -9.23
CA GLY A 26 -6.84 3.12 -8.64
C GLY A 26 -6.71 3.32 -7.15
N VAL A 27 -5.64 2.81 -6.55
CA VAL A 27 -5.44 2.97 -5.12
C VAL A 27 -5.09 4.43 -4.81
N ARG A 28 -5.80 4.99 -3.84
CA ARG A 28 -5.61 6.39 -3.46
C ARG A 28 -4.85 6.51 -2.15
N GLU A 29 -5.10 5.63 -1.21
CA GLU A 29 -4.45 5.70 0.09
C GLU A 29 -4.39 4.34 0.75
N VAL A 30 -3.28 4.05 1.41
CA VAL A 30 -3.11 2.86 2.24
C VAL A 30 -2.60 3.33 3.59
N PHE A 31 -3.26 2.89 4.65
CA PHE A 31 -2.84 3.21 6.02
C PHE A 31 -2.81 1.92 6.82
N ILE A 32 -1.66 1.57 7.36
CA ILE A 32 -1.51 0.38 8.19
C ILE A 32 -0.78 0.78 9.46
N ASN A 33 -1.37 0.43 10.59
CA ASN A 33 -0.75 0.70 11.89
C ASN A 33 -1.02 -0.51 12.78
N LEU A 34 0.01 -1.31 13.01
CA LEU A 34 -0.08 -2.50 13.83
C LEU A 34 0.93 -2.40 14.95
N ASP A 35 0.59 -2.87 16.13
CA ASP A 35 1.57 -2.94 17.22
C ASP A 35 1.35 -4.16 18.10
N GLU A 36 2.30 -4.41 18.99
CA GLU A 36 2.25 -5.59 19.84
C GLU A 36 1.18 -5.51 20.93
N HIS A 37 0.59 -4.34 21.13
CA HIS A 37 -0.46 -4.13 22.11
C HIS A 37 -1.86 -4.37 21.55
N GLY A 38 -1.94 -4.80 20.30
CA GLY A 38 -3.21 -5.15 19.68
C GLY A 38 -3.80 -4.10 18.78
N THR A 39 -3.11 -3.00 18.55
CA THR A 39 -3.56 -2.02 17.56
C THR A 39 -3.50 -2.66 16.19
N PHE A 40 -4.59 -2.63 15.46
CA PHE A 40 -4.67 -3.24 14.16
C PHE A 40 -5.54 -2.38 13.25
N ASP A 41 -4.92 -1.39 12.62
CA ASP A 41 -5.60 -0.54 11.64
C ASP A 41 -5.00 -0.84 10.27
N ALA A 42 -5.80 -1.31 9.35
CA ALA A 42 -5.33 -1.63 8.00
C ALA A 42 -6.44 -1.24 7.03
N ILE A 43 -6.29 -0.07 6.43
CA ILE A 43 -7.34 0.57 5.64
C ILE A 43 -6.79 0.94 4.28
N ILE A 44 -7.60 0.73 3.25
CA ILE A 44 -7.26 1.13 1.89
C ILE A 44 -8.41 1.93 1.30
N GLN A 45 -8.07 2.95 0.53
CA GLN A 45 -9.02 3.67 -0.28
C GLN A 45 -8.65 3.52 -1.74
N TYR A 46 -9.62 3.21 -2.58
CA TYR A 46 -9.39 3.07 -4.00
C TYR A 46 -10.60 3.54 -4.80
N ILE A 47 -10.35 3.88 -6.05
CA ILE A 47 -11.43 4.21 -6.98
C ILE A 47 -11.81 2.91 -7.67
N GLY A 48 -13.06 2.52 -7.53
CA GLY A 48 -13.55 1.29 -8.14
C GLY A 48 -13.76 1.42 -9.64
N ARG A 49 -14.09 0.30 -10.28
CA ARG A 49 -14.38 0.28 -11.71
C ARG A 49 -15.55 1.18 -12.07
N ASP A 50 -16.42 1.46 -11.10
CA ASP A 50 -17.56 2.34 -11.29
C ASP A 50 -17.22 3.81 -11.04
N GLY A 51 -15.98 4.13 -10.75
CA GLY A 51 -15.55 5.49 -10.49
C GLY A 51 -15.82 5.99 -9.08
N GLN A 52 -16.33 5.13 -8.22
CA GLN A 52 -16.66 5.53 -6.86
C GLN A 52 -15.50 5.27 -5.92
N LEU A 53 -15.31 6.17 -4.97
CA LEU A 53 -14.28 5.97 -3.95
C LEU A 53 -14.78 4.95 -2.92
N GLN A 54 -13.98 3.94 -2.68
CA GLN A 54 -14.27 2.90 -1.72
C GLN A 54 -13.27 2.96 -0.58
N THR A 55 -13.72 2.73 0.65
CA THR A 55 -12.85 2.61 1.82
C THR A 55 -13.09 1.24 2.41
N LYS A 56 -12.02 0.46 2.54
CA LYS A 56 -12.13 -0.92 3.00
C LYS A 56 -11.09 -1.23 4.05
N GLN A 57 -11.41 -2.19 4.90
CA GLN A 57 -10.43 -2.79 5.79
C GLN A 57 -9.72 -3.89 5.01
N ILE A 58 -8.41 -3.82 4.94
CA ILE A 58 -7.63 -4.62 3.99
C ILE A 58 -7.81 -6.11 4.17
N PHE A 59 -7.82 -6.58 5.41
CA PHE A 59 -7.78 -8.02 5.69
C PHE A 59 -9.13 -8.64 6.01
N THR A 60 -10.17 -7.84 6.10
CA THR A 60 -11.48 -8.35 6.49
C THR A 60 -12.62 -8.01 5.54
N ASP A 61 -12.48 -6.97 4.74
CA ASP A 61 -13.56 -6.54 3.86
C ASP A 61 -13.42 -7.15 2.46
N TYR A 62 -14.54 -7.26 1.78
CA TYR A 62 -14.54 -7.62 0.37
C TYR A 62 -14.31 -6.34 -0.45
N PHE A 63 -13.43 -6.42 -1.43
CA PHE A 63 -13.09 -5.25 -2.25
C PHE A 63 -14.03 -5.15 -3.45
N ASP A 64 -15.16 -4.47 -3.25
CA ASP A 64 -16.13 -4.27 -4.33
C ASP A 64 -15.52 -3.46 -5.46
N ASN A 65 -15.74 -3.92 -6.67
CA ASN A 65 -15.34 -3.17 -7.89
C ASN A 65 -13.86 -2.79 -7.95
N VAL A 66 -13.01 -3.50 -7.25
CA VAL A 66 -11.58 -3.16 -7.26
C VAL A 66 -11.02 -3.34 -8.67
N GLN A 67 -10.13 -2.43 -9.06
CA GLN A 67 -9.46 -2.50 -10.35
C GLN A 67 -8.12 -3.21 -10.17
N THR A 68 -7.78 -4.06 -11.13
CA THR A 68 -6.47 -4.71 -11.17
C THR A 68 -5.78 -4.33 -12.47
N ARG A 69 -4.49 -4.57 -12.53
CA ARG A 69 -3.72 -4.24 -13.72
C ARG A 69 -2.55 -5.19 -13.86
N GLU A 70 -1.93 -5.19 -15.03
CA GLU A 70 -0.70 -5.93 -15.25
C GLU A 70 0.41 -5.35 -14.37
N PRO A 71 1.36 -6.16 -13.93
CA PRO A 71 2.44 -5.66 -13.08
C PRO A 71 3.16 -4.48 -13.73
N SER A 72 3.39 -3.46 -12.92
CA SER A 72 4.03 -2.23 -13.38
C SER A 72 5.51 -2.39 -13.62
N PHE A 73 6.13 -3.35 -12.93
CA PHE A 73 7.58 -3.49 -12.96
C PHE A 73 7.98 -4.85 -13.52
N THR A 74 9.02 -4.86 -14.34
CA THR A 74 9.61 -6.10 -14.81
C THR A 74 10.39 -6.75 -13.67
N GLU A 75 10.78 -8.00 -13.85
CA GLU A 75 11.59 -8.67 -12.83
C GLU A 75 12.89 -7.93 -12.59
N GLU A 76 13.46 -7.36 -13.64
CA GLU A 76 14.68 -6.61 -13.54
C GLU A 76 14.48 -5.33 -12.70
N GLU A 77 13.40 -4.63 -12.95
CA GLU A 77 13.09 -3.43 -12.18
C GLU A 77 12.77 -3.79 -10.73
N ALA A 78 12.02 -4.87 -10.52
CA ALA A 78 11.64 -5.30 -9.19
C ALA A 78 12.84 -5.68 -8.33
N ALA A 79 13.92 -6.11 -8.95
CA ALA A 79 15.11 -6.47 -8.21
C ALA A 79 15.70 -5.31 -7.42
N SER A 80 15.41 -4.09 -7.80
CA SER A 80 15.87 -2.90 -7.09
C SER A 80 14.87 -2.39 -6.07
N LEU A 81 13.73 -3.04 -5.94
CA LEU A 81 12.68 -2.61 -5.03
C LEU A 81 12.61 -3.54 -3.83
N ARG A 82 12.00 -3.05 -2.76
CA ARG A 82 11.69 -3.89 -1.62
C ARG A 82 10.27 -4.35 -1.70
N LEU A 83 10.03 -5.60 -1.34
CA LEU A 83 8.68 -6.17 -1.30
C LEU A 83 8.33 -6.46 0.15
N LEU A 84 7.32 -5.77 0.65
CA LEU A 84 6.75 -6.02 1.97
C LEU A 84 5.47 -6.80 1.77
N VAL A 85 5.33 -7.93 2.44
CA VAL A 85 4.14 -8.77 2.33
C VAL A 85 3.58 -9.00 3.73
N ILE A 86 2.29 -8.80 3.87
CA ILE A 86 1.57 -9.04 5.12
C ILE A 86 0.48 -10.06 4.85
N ASP A 87 0.53 -11.18 5.58
CA ASP A 87 -0.53 -12.18 5.55
C ASP A 87 -1.30 -12.08 6.84
N SER A 88 -2.61 -11.94 6.79
CA SER A 88 -3.41 -11.77 7.99
C SER A 88 -4.86 -12.13 7.74
N ASP A 89 -5.55 -12.51 8.82
CA ASP A 89 -7.01 -12.68 8.78
C ASP A 89 -7.71 -11.54 9.55
N GLY A 90 -6.95 -10.53 9.94
CA GLY A 90 -7.50 -9.39 10.67
C GLY A 90 -7.13 -9.38 12.14
N SER A 91 -6.44 -10.40 12.64
CA SER A 91 -6.00 -10.42 14.04
C SER A 91 -4.48 -10.37 14.10
N ILE A 92 -3.97 -9.74 15.15
CA ILE A 92 -2.53 -9.56 15.26
C ILE A 92 -1.83 -10.91 15.47
N GLU A 93 -2.50 -11.85 16.12
CA GLU A 93 -1.91 -13.17 16.39
C GLU A 93 -1.68 -13.99 15.14
N SER A 94 -2.47 -13.75 14.10
CA SER A 94 -2.35 -14.50 12.86
C SER A 94 -1.68 -13.69 11.76
N THR A 95 -0.99 -12.62 12.13
CA THR A 95 -0.37 -11.73 11.16
C THR A 95 1.10 -12.07 11.00
N HIS A 96 1.51 -12.25 9.75
CA HIS A 96 2.91 -12.52 9.39
C HIS A 96 3.38 -11.45 8.43
N VAL A 97 4.59 -10.95 8.65
CA VAL A 97 5.18 -9.91 7.83
C VAL A 97 6.49 -10.42 7.26
N ALA A 98 6.68 -10.26 5.96
CA ALA A 98 7.93 -10.63 5.31
C ALA A 98 8.45 -9.45 4.49
N ILE A 99 9.76 -9.25 4.47
CA ILE A 99 10.40 -8.25 3.64
C ILE A 99 11.39 -8.98 2.75
N ASN A 100 11.22 -8.87 1.44
CA ASN A 100 12.02 -9.57 0.44
C ASN A 100 12.09 -11.07 0.74
N ASP A 101 10.93 -11.64 1.01
CA ASP A 101 10.73 -13.07 1.30
C ASP A 101 11.34 -13.53 2.63
N GLU A 102 11.81 -12.63 3.45
CA GLU A 102 12.30 -13.00 4.77
C GLU A 102 11.29 -12.62 5.83
N GLU A 103 10.80 -13.60 6.56
CA GLU A 103 9.83 -13.35 7.60
C GLU A 103 10.47 -12.57 8.75
N GLN A 104 9.74 -11.55 9.23
CA GLN A 104 10.22 -10.69 10.30
C GLN A 104 9.63 -11.14 11.62
N PHE A 105 10.48 -11.33 12.62
CA PHE A 105 10.04 -11.74 13.95
C PHE A 105 10.37 -10.60 14.93
N GLY A 106 9.62 -10.55 16.02
CA GLY A 106 9.89 -9.54 17.05
C GLY A 106 9.52 -8.13 16.65
N ILE A 107 8.62 -7.97 15.70
CA ILE A 107 8.16 -6.64 15.31
C ILE A 107 7.31 -6.07 16.44
N VAL A 108 7.70 -4.90 16.92
CA VAL A 108 6.97 -4.18 17.96
C VAL A 108 5.87 -3.33 17.35
N SER A 109 6.16 -2.70 16.23
CA SER A 109 5.15 -1.94 15.51
C SER A 109 5.46 -1.90 14.02
N LEU A 110 4.42 -1.71 13.22
CA LEU A 110 4.54 -1.55 11.78
C LEU A 110 3.61 -0.41 11.37
N PHE A 111 4.19 0.61 10.76
CA PHE A 111 3.42 1.75 10.28
C PHE A 111 3.69 1.96 8.81
N ILE A 112 2.63 2.04 8.02
CA ILE A 112 2.73 2.28 6.57
C ILE A 112 1.68 3.31 6.20
N HIS A 113 2.10 4.34 5.51
CA HIS A 113 1.15 5.30 4.97
C HIS A 113 1.58 5.65 3.54
N ILE A 114 0.71 5.37 2.60
CA ILE A 114 0.93 5.64 1.20
C ILE A 114 -0.25 6.47 0.71
N LYS A 115 0.03 7.58 0.08
CA LYS A 115 -1.01 8.43 -0.44
C LYS A 115 -0.65 8.81 -1.86
N ALA A 116 -1.56 8.53 -2.78
CA ALA A 116 -1.33 8.85 -4.19
C ALA A 116 -1.45 10.34 -4.42
N PRO A 117 -0.67 10.88 -5.32
CA PRO A 117 -0.78 12.32 -5.63
C PRO A 117 -2.14 12.64 -6.22
N HIS A 118 -2.63 13.81 -5.96
CA HIS A 118 -3.86 14.27 -6.55
C HIS A 118 -3.60 14.72 -7.97
N HIS A 119 -4.37 14.19 -8.89
CA HIS A 119 -4.27 14.60 -10.27
C HIS A 119 -5.38 15.56 -10.57
N THR A 120 -5.46 16.62 -9.88
CA THR A 120 -6.47 17.54 -10.17
C THR A 120 -6.03 18.29 -11.34
N SER A 121 -6.65 19.12 -11.85
CA SER A 121 -6.35 20.08 -12.79
C SER A 121 -4.93 20.29 -12.88
N GLY A 122 -4.28 19.43 -13.41
CA GLY A 122 -2.91 19.35 -13.34
C GLY A 122 -2.13 20.60 -13.54
N GLY A 123 -2.54 21.36 -14.48
CA GLY A 123 -1.76 22.52 -14.77
C GLY A 123 -1.61 23.45 -13.59
N LEU A 124 -2.68 23.67 -12.94
CA LEU A 124 -2.65 24.55 -11.83
C LEU A 124 -1.75 24.03 -10.77
N ARG A 125 -1.82 22.77 -10.55
CA ARG A 125 -1.06 22.18 -9.60
C ARG A 125 0.35 22.29 -9.88
N SER A 126 0.79 22.10 -11.07
CA SER A 126 2.16 22.16 -11.35
C SER A 126 2.70 23.54 -11.16
N ILE A 127 1.91 24.55 -11.32
CA ILE A 127 2.39 25.87 -11.08
C ILE A 127 2.76 26.08 -9.65
N PHE A 128 1.95 25.61 -8.74
CA PHE A 128 2.25 25.74 -7.38
C PHE A 128 3.06 24.65 -6.94
N GLY A 129 3.16 23.76 -7.76
CA GLY A 129 3.69 22.65 -7.35
C GLY A 129 4.91 22.66 -6.82
N GLY A 130 5.52 23.47 -7.34
CA GLY A 130 6.68 23.37 -6.82
C GLY A 130 6.64 23.23 -5.44
N GLN A 131 5.82 23.82 -4.96
CA GLN A 131 5.90 23.91 -3.78
C GLN A 131 5.75 22.90 -3.05
N LYS A 132 5.50 22.52 -3.20
CA LYS A 132 5.39 21.74 -2.41
C LYS A 132 5.70 20.76 -2.48
N ASN A 133 5.95 20.72 -3.03
CA ASN A 133 6.30 19.85 -3.13
C ASN A 133 6.59 18.88 -2.51
N ILE A 134 6.26 18.76 -1.79
CA ILE A 134 6.52 17.69 -1.09
C ILE A 134 5.91 16.61 -1.74
N PRO A 135 6.64 15.73 -2.31
CA PRO A 135 6.09 14.58 -2.95
C PRO A 135 5.49 13.74 -1.90
N GLU A 136 4.40 13.16 -2.19
CA GLU A 136 3.81 12.20 -1.30
C GLU A 136 4.56 10.90 -1.46
N ARG A 137 5.10 10.39 -0.38
CA ARG A 137 5.90 9.19 -0.39
C ARG A 137 5.30 8.12 0.47
N PRO A 138 5.52 6.87 0.14
CA PRO A 138 5.17 5.81 1.09
C PRO A 138 6.10 5.92 2.29
N GLU A 139 5.54 5.68 3.45
CA GLU A 139 6.32 5.64 4.68
C GLU A 139 6.27 4.25 5.23
N PHE A 140 7.44 3.64 5.44
CA PHE A 140 7.54 2.30 5.98
C PHE A 140 8.32 2.37 7.27
N VAL A 141 7.67 2.13 8.40
CA VAL A 141 8.34 2.12 9.69
C VAL A 141 8.09 0.76 10.33
N VAL A 142 9.15 0.00 10.53
CA VAL A 142 9.07 -1.30 11.17
C VAL A 142 9.93 -1.26 12.42
N GLN A 143 9.35 -1.57 13.55
CA GLN A 143 10.06 -1.53 14.82
C GLN A 143 9.88 -2.81 15.62
#